data_e4b7ce94aee0a9ef02dd40e569b586d4
#
_entry.id   e4b7ce94aee0a9ef02dd40e569b586d4
#
_cell.length_a   1.000
_cell.length_b   1.000
_cell.length_c   1.000
_cell.angle_alpha   90.00
_cell.angle_beta   90.00
_cell.angle_gamma   90.00
#
_symmetry.space_group_name_H-M   'P 1'
#
loop_
_entity.id
_entity.type
_entity.pdbx_description
1 polymer ?
#
loop_
_entity_poly.entity_id
_entity_poly.type
_entity_poly.pdbx_seq_one_letter_code
_entity_poly.pdbx_strand_id
1 'polypeptide(L)'
;MKKVLVVDDSETIRLEVSRTLGQAGFSVLEARDGAEGLAMATKHPDVSLLVLDVNMPVMNGLDMLERLRQDPTTADIPVLLMTTEAEDRLIERAKKAGAKGWFIKPVKPEMLLMATNKLAR
;
A
#
# COMPACT_ATOMS: atom_id res chain seq x y z
N MET A 1 5.87 -7.74 16.20
CA MET A 1 6.30 -7.37 14.84
C MET A 1 5.13 -6.73 14.08
N LYS A 2 5.32 -5.54 13.55
CA LYS A 2 4.27 -4.89 12.77
C LYS A 2 4.10 -5.54 11.41
N LYS A 3 2.86 -5.69 10.96
CA LYS A 3 2.53 -6.27 9.66
C LYS A 3 2.37 -5.18 8.61
N VAL A 4 2.97 -5.38 7.45
CA VAL A 4 2.80 -4.52 6.28
C VAL A 4 2.27 -5.36 5.14
N LEU A 5 1.18 -4.91 4.52
CA LEU A 5 0.62 -5.56 3.33
C LEU A 5 1.13 -4.81 2.09
N VAL A 6 1.80 -5.51 1.20
CA VAL A 6 2.32 -4.96 -0.06
C VAL A 6 1.46 -5.47 -1.21
N VAL A 7 0.86 -4.55 -1.96
CA VAL A 7 -0.01 -4.87 -3.08
C VAL A 7 0.58 -4.27 -4.36
N ASP A 8 1.06 -5.12 -5.26
CA ASP A 8 1.66 -4.71 -6.53
C ASP A 8 1.57 -5.87 -7.51
N ASP A 9 1.14 -5.60 -8.75
CA ASP A 9 1.05 -6.63 -9.78
C ASP A 9 2.40 -7.03 -10.37
N SER A 10 3.43 -6.19 -10.19
CA SER A 10 4.79 -6.51 -10.59
C SER A 10 5.45 -7.38 -9.52
N GLU A 11 5.72 -8.63 -9.86
CA GLU A 11 6.40 -9.55 -8.95
C GLU A 11 7.77 -9.00 -8.52
N THR A 12 8.52 -8.43 -9.47
CA THR A 12 9.84 -7.86 -9.19
C THR A 12 9.76 -6.75 -8.15
N ILE A 13 8.86 -5.78 -8.34
CA ILE A 13 8.70 -4.66 -7.42
C ILE A 13 8.19 -5.15 -6.07
N ARG A 14 7.20 -6.05 -6.09
CA ARG A 14 6.63 -6.59 -4.86
C ARG A 14 7.71 -7.29 -4.02
N LEU A 15 8.57 -8.10 -4.66
CA LEU A 15 9.65 -8.80 -3.97
C LEU A 15 10.70 -7.83 -3.43
N GLU A 16 11.06 -6.79 -4.19
CA GLU A 16 12.00 -5.76 -3.73
C GLU A 16 11.50 -5.03 -2.50
N VAL A 17 10.24 -4.59 -2.54
CA VAL A 17 9.60 -3.90 -1.42
C VAL A 17 9.52 -4.82 -0.20
N SER A 18 9.08 -6.06 -0.42
CA SER A 18 8.95 -7.04 0.66
C SER A 18 10.28 -7.36 1.32
N ARG A 19 11.33 -7.49 0.51
CA ARG A 19 12.68 -7.75 1.03
C ARG A 19 13.18 -6.58 1.88
N THR A 20 13.03 -5.36 1.37
CA THR A 20 13.44 -4.17 2.08
C THR A 20 12.75 -4.06 3.44
N LEU A 21 11.45 -4.26 3.48
CA LEU A 21 10.67 -4.16 4.72
C LEU A 21 10.95 -5.34 5.66
N GLY A 22 11.09 -6.55 5.10
CA GLY A 22 11.40 -7.73 5.90
C GLY A 22 12.75 -7.62 6.60
N GLN A 23 13.76 -7.09 5.92
CA GLN A 23 15.08 -6.87 6.51
C GLN A 23 15.06 -5.82 7.61
N ALA A 24 14.09 -4.92 7.58
CA ALA A 24 13.91 -3.91 8.61
C ALA A 24 13.08 -4.41 9.81
N GLY A 25 12.65 -5.65 9.79
CA GLY A 25 11.93 -6.26 10.92
C GLY A 25 10.43 -6.29 10.81
N PHE A 26 9.86 -5.88 9.66
CA PHE A 26 8.42 -5.97 9.45
C PHE A 26 8.01 -7.37 9.00
N SER A 27 6.81 -7.78 9.41
CA SER A 27 6.19 -9.00 8.89
C SER A 27 5.42 -8.60 7.63
N VAL A 28 5.82 -9.14 6.47
CA VAL A 28 5.27 -8.69 5.18
C VAL A 28 4.28 -9.71 4.63
N LEU A 29 3.10 -9.22 4.29
CA LEU A 29 2.09 -9.94 3.54
C LEU A 29 2.07 -9.37 2.12
N GLU A 30 1.78 -10.20 1.13
CA GLU A 30 1.80 -9.78 -0.28
C GLU A 30 0.50 -10.10 -0.96
N ALA A 31 0.10 -9.22 -1.89
CA ALA A 31 -1.01 -9.43 -2.79
C ALA A 31 -0.64 -8.90 -4.18
N ARG A 32 -1.11 -9.56 -5.23
CA ARG A 32 -0.73 -9.24 -6.60
C ARG A 32 -1.71 -8.36 -7.36
N ASP A 33 -2.87 -8.09 -6.77
CA ASP A 33 -3.87 -7.20 -7.35
C ASP A 33 -4.79 -6.64 -6.27
N GLY A 34 -5.66 -5.71 -6.68
CA GLY A 34 -6.56 -5.04 -5.74
C GLY A 34 -7.58 -5.95 -5.08
N ALA A 35 -8.08 -6.95 -5.81
CA ALA A 35 -9.06 -7.90 -5.25
C ALA A 35 -8.42 -8.76 -4.17
N GLU A 36 -7.23 -9.29 -4.45
CA GLU A 36 -6.48 -10.07 -3.47
C GLU A 36 -6.07 -9.20 -2.29
N GLY A 37 -5.67 -7.94 -2.56
CA GLY A 37 -5.31 -6.99 -1.51
C GLY A 37 -6.47 -6.70 -0.56
N LEU A 38 -7.68 -6.49 -1.09
CA LEU A 38 -8.88 -6.31 -0.26
C LEU A 38 -9.16 -7.53 0.61
N ALA A 39 -9.07 -8.73 0.01
CA ALA A 39 -9.30 -9.97 0.75
C ALA A 39 -8.27 -10.13 1.87
N MET A 40 -7.00 -9.82 1.60
CA MET A 40 -5.94 -9.89 2.60
C MET A 40 -6.13 -8.87 3.71
N ALA A 41 -6.49 -7.64 3.38
CA ALA A 41 -6.74 -6.60 4.38
C ALA A 41 -7.92 -6.94 5.28
N THR A 42 -8.97 -7.50 4.71
CA THR A 42 -10.16 -7.93 5.48
C THR A 42 -9.80 -9.08 6.42
N LYS A 43 -8.98 -10.01 5.96
CA LYS A 43 -8.52 -11.15 6.75
C LYS A 43 -7.53 -10.75 7.83
N HIS A 44 -6.76 -9.68 7.60
CA HIS A 44 -5.74 -9.20 8.52
C HIS A 44 -5.96 -7.72 8.86
N PRO A 45 -7.05 -7.37 9.56
CA PRO A 45 -7.35 -5.97 9.86
C PRO A 45 -6.36 -5.32 10.83
N ASP A 46 -5.46 -6.10 11.42
CA ASP A 46 -4.38 -5.64 12.27
C ASP A 46 -3.15 -5.16 11.52
N VAL A 47 -3.19 -5.14 10.19
CA VAL A 47 -2.11 -4.61 9.35
C VAL A 47 -1.82 -3.16 9.78
N SER A 48 -0.53 -2.88 9.97
CA SER A 48 -0.06 -1.57 10.44
C SER A 48 0.08 -0.54 9.32
N LEU A 49 0.34 -1.02 8.11
CA LEU A 49 0.47 -0.18 6.94
C LEU A 49 0.21 -1.01 5.68
N LEU A 50 -0.41 -0.39 4.71
CA LEU A 50 -0.62 -0.96 3.39
C LEU A 50 0.17 -0.15 2.37
N VAL A 51 1.07 -0.82 1.65
CA VAL A 51 1.85 -0.21 0.56
C VAL A 51 1.20 -0.67 -0.74
N LEU A 52 0.65 0.26 -1.50
CA LEU A 52 -0.31 -0.03 -2.55
C LEU A 52 0.08 0.61 -3.87
N ASP A 53 0.25 -0.21 -4.90
CA ASP A 53 0.45 0.26 -6.27
C ASP A 53 -0.86 0.78 -6.84
N VAL A 54 -0.81 1.95 -7.49
CA VAL A 54 -1.97 2.52 -8.17
C VAL A 54 -2.22 1.83 -9.51
N ASN A 55 -1.16 1.51 -10.24
CA ASN A 55 -1.23 1.04 -11.63
C ASN A 55 -1.37 -0.48 -11.71
N MET A 56 -2.56 -1.00 -11.46
CA MET A 56 -2.86 -2.43 -11.51
C MET A 56 -4.05 -2.71 -12.42
N PRO A 57 -4.07 -3.89 -13.07
CA PRO A 57 -5.24 -4.31 -13.86
C PRO A 57 -6.40 -4.68 -12.93
N VAL A 58 -7.58 -4.80 -13.49
CA VAL A 58 -8.84 -5.21 -12.84
C VAL A 58 -9.33 -4.21 -11.82
N MET A 59 -8.56 -3.96 -10.78
CA MET A 59 -8.90 -2.96 -9.75
C MET A 59 -7.62 -2.19 -9.42
N ASN A 60 -7.59 -0.89 -9.77
CA ASN A 60 -6.41 -0.08 -9.48
C ASN A 60 -6.35 0.26 -7.98
N GLY A 61 -5.20 0.80 -7.56
CA GLY A 61 -4.96 1.08 -6.15
C GLY A 61 -5.92 2.11 -5.55
N LEU A 62 -6.36 3.09 -6.33
CA LEU A 62 -7.29 4.09 -5.82
C LEU A 62 -8.67 3.50 -5.59
N ASP A 63 -9.14 2.62 -6.50
CA ASP A 63 -10.40 1.91 -6.30
C ASP A 63 -10.34 1.04 -5.05
N MET A 64 -9.23 0.33 -4.85
CA MET A 64 -9.02 -0.48 -3.68
C MET A 64 -9.03 0.37 -2.40
N LEU A 65 -8.32 1.49 -2.42
CA LEU A 65 -8.26 2.41 -1.29
C LEU A 65 -9.65 2.91 -0.90
N GLU A 66 -10.45 3.31 -1.88
CA GLU A 66 -11.81 3.78 -1.65
C GLU A 66 -12.69 2.70 -1.03
N ARG A 67 -12.54 1.46 -1.48
CA ARG A 67 -13.28 0.32 -0.91
C ARG A 67 -12.84 0.01 0.51
N LEU A 68 -11.54 0.11 0.81
CA LEU A 68 -11.05 -0.07 2.17
C LEU A 68 -11.71 0.91 3.14
N ARG A 69 -11.92 2.15 2.72
CA ARG A 69 -12.51 3.19 3.56
C ARG A 69 -14.00 2.96 3.83
N GLN A 70 -14.67 2.18 3.00
CA GLN A 70 -16.10 1.88 3.16
C GLN A 70 -16.38 0.77 4.17
N ASP A 71 -15.38 -0.06 4.48
CA ASP A 71 -15.51 -1.17 5.42
C ASP A 71 -14.98 -0.74 6.80
N PRO A 72 -15.80 -0.75 7.86
CA PRO A 72 -15.35 -0.34 9.18
C PRO A 72 -14.13 -1.11 9.70
N THR A 73 -13.95 -2.37 9.29
CA THR A 73 -12.81 -3.18 9.74
C THR A 73 -11.48 -2.75 9.14
N THR A 74 -11.51 -2.10 7.97
CA THR A 74 -10.30 -1.67 7.24
C THR A 74 -10.20 -0.17 7.06
N ALA A 75 -11.20 0.59 7.49
CA ALA A 75 -11.32 2.02 7.22
C ALA A 75 -10.15 2.87 7.75
N ASP A 76 -9.49 2.41 8.80
CA ASP A 76 -8.43 3.15 9.47
C ASP A 76 -7.01 2.67 9.15
N ILE A 77 -6.87 1.67 8.28
CA ILE A 77 -5.54 1.18 7.90
C ILE A 77 -4.78 2.29 7.17
N PRO A 78 -3.58 2.70 7.64
CA PRO A 78 -2.78 3.68 6.92
C PRO A 78 -2.35 3.14 5.56
N VAL A 79 -2.43 3.97 4.52
CA VAL A 79 -2.09 3.57 3.16
C VAL A 79 -1.05 4.51 2.57
N LEU A 80 0.01 3.91 2.04
CA LEU A 80 1.06 4.59 1.28
C LEU A 80 0.95 4.12 -0.16
N LEU A 81 0.75 5.05 -1.09
CA LEU A 81 0.60 4.74 -2.50
C LEU A 81 1.92 4.78 -3.25
N MET A 82 2.05 3.93 -4.26
CA MET A 82 3.14 3.97 -5.23
C MET A 82 2.52 4.12 -6.61
N THR A 83 3.05 5.02 -7.44
CA THR A 83 2.51 5.27 -8.77
C THR A 83 3.63 5.62 -9.76
N THR A 84 3.39 5.35 -11.03
CA THR A 84 4.30 5.79 -12.09
C THR A 84 4.05 7.24 -12.49
N GLU A 85 2.91 7.81 -12.09
CA GLU A 85 2.51 9.17 -12.46
C GLU A 85 1.93 9.90 -11.25
N ALA A 86 2.26 11.19 -11.11
CA ALA A 86 1.72 12.04 -10.06
C ALA A 86 0.83 13.13 -10.68
N GLU A 87 -0.29 12.71 -11.27
CA GLU A 87 -1.27 13.66 -11.80
C GLU A 87 -2.09 14.26 -10.66
N ASP A 88 -2.43 15.54 -10.78
CA ASP A 88 -3.18 16.27 -9.75
C ASP A 88 -4.48 15.57 -9.37
N ARG A 89 -5.19 15.02 -10.34
CA ARG A 89 -6.46 14.32 -10.08
C ARG A 89 -6.28 13.07 -9.25
N LEU A 90 -5.20 12.32 -9.51
CA LEU A 90 -4.88 11.11 -8.74
C LEU A 90 -4.53 11.47 -7.31
N ILE A 91 -3.71 12.50 -7.13
CA ILE A 91 -3.30 12.97 -5.80
C ILE A 91 -4.49 13.46 -5.01
N GLU A 92 -5.37 14.24 -5.64
CA GLU A 92 -6.58 14.75 -5.00
C GLU A 92 -7.50 13.62 -4.54
N ARG A 93 -7.70 12.63 -5.40
CA ARG A 93 -8.50 11.45 -5.10
C ARG A 93 -7.89 10.65 -3.96
N ALA A 94 -6.55 10.49 -3.97
CA ALA A 94 -5.83 9.81 -2.92
C ALA A 94 -5.97 10.51 -1.57
N LYS A 95 -5.85 11.83 -1.55
CA LYS A 95 -6.03 12.62 -0.33
C LYS A 95 -7.44 12.49 0.24
N LYS A 96 -8.45 12.56 -0.62
CA LYS A 96 -9.85 12.40 -0.19
C LYS A 96 -10.11 11.03 0.43
N ALA A 97 -9.45 10.00 -0.08
CA ALA A 97 -9.56 8.65 0.45
C ALA A 97 -8.63 8.39 1.65
N GLY A 98 -7.94 9.42 2.12
CA GLY A 98 -7.15 9.34 3.34
C GLY A 98 -5.80 8.65 3.17
N ALA A 99 -5.22 8.64 1.97
CA ALA A 99 -3.84 8.16 1.80
C ALA A 99 -2.89 9.04 2.60
N LYS A 100 -1.95 8.41 3.29
CA LYS A 100 -0.99 9.13 4.13
C LYS A 100 0.20 9.68 3.35
N GLY A 101 0.45 9.15 2.16
CA GLY A 101 1.51 9.62 1.29
C GLY A 101 1.52 8.85 -0.02
N TRP A 102 2.39 9.27 -0.92
CA TRP A 102 2.60 8.58 -2.20
C TRP A 102 4.04 8.77 -2.66
N PHE A 103 4.54 7.76 -3.36
CA PHE A 103 5.83 7.81 -4.01
C PHE A 103 5.67 7.58 -5.51
N ILE A 104 6.54 8.24 -6.29
CA ILE A 104 6.65 7.97 -7.71
C ILE A 104 7.70 6.88 -7.88
N LYS A 105 7.35 5.83 -8.63
CA LYS A 105 8.27 4.71 -8.92
C LYS A 105 9.41 5.19 -9.83
N PRO A 106 10.64 4.68 -9.65
CA PRO A 106 11.06 3.68 -8.66
C PRO A 106 11.28 4.30 -7.28
N VAL A 107 10.88 3.60 -6.23
CA VAL A 107 11.00 4.09 -4.85
C VAL A 107 12.34 3.63 -4.28
N LYS A 108 13.11 4.57 -3.73
CA LYS A 108 14.38 4.23 -3.09
C LYS A 108 14.13 3.51 -1.77
N PRO A 109 14.88 2.44 -1.47
CA PRO A 109 14.67 1.69 -0.23
C PRO A 109 14.71 2.54 1.05
N GLU A 110 15.63 3.49 1.13
CA GLU A 110 15.75 4.38 2.30
C GLU A 110 14.51 5.24 2.50
N MET A 111 13.93 5.71 1.40
CA MET A 111 12.71 6.53 1.44
C MET A 111 11.52 5.70 1.87
N LEU A 112 11.43 4.47 1.35
CA LEU A 112 10.37 3.54 1.72
C LEU A 112 10.43 3.21 3.21
N LEU A 113 11.62 2.91 3.73
CA LEU A 113 11.80 2.59 5.14
C LEU A 113 11.46 3.77 6.05
N MET A 114 11.89 4.96 5.66
CA MET A 114 11.59 6.17 6.43
C MET A 114 10.08 6.41 6.53
N ALA A 115 9.39 6.30 5.40
CA ALA A 115 7.93 6.50 5.37
C ALA A 115 7.21 5.39 6.15
N THR A 116 7.65 4.15 6.01
CA THR A 116 7.04 3.01 6.70
C THR A 116 7.18 3.17 8.22
N ASN A 117 8.37 3.52 8.69
CA ASN A 117 8.60 3.75 10.12
C ASN A 117 7.75 4.89 10.67
N LYS A 118 7.51 5.92 9.87
CA LYS A 118 6.71 7.07 10.27
C LYS A 118 5.22 6.78 10.26
N LEU A 119 4.73 6.04 9.27
CA LEU A 119 3.30 5.90 9.01
C LEU A 119 2.67 4.63 9.57
N ALA A 120 3.43 3.56 9.77
CA ALA A 120 2.91 2.30 10.32
C ALA A 120 2.40 2.54 11.75
N ARG A 121 1.16 2.14 11.98
CA ARG A 121 0.50 2.33 13.27
C ARG A 121 0.82 1.24 14.29
#